data_34ba39b59bdacea66bc296170dda8fb3
#
_entry.id   34ba39b59bdacea66bc296170dda8fb3
#
_cell.length_a   1.000
_cell.length_b   1.000
_cell.length_c   1.000
_cell.angle_alpha   90.00
_cell.angle_beta   90.00
_cell.angle_gamma   90.00
#
_symmetry.space_group_name_H-M   'P 1'
#
loop_
_entity.id
_entity.type
_entity.pdbx_description
1 polymer ?
#
loop_
_entity_poly.entity_id
_entity_poly.type
_entity_poly.pdbx_seq_one_letter_code
_entity_poly.pdbx_strand_id
1 'polypeptide(L)'
;MNYKELFKKITTVVLDVDGVLTNGEVLLMPGMAPVRKMHSKDSYALQFAVRNGIRVAIITGGKSSDVKERLSGLGITDVYLGASDKIDAFEDLKMCYDLSNKEILYMGDDLPDYDVMELAGLACAPQDAATEIKAIADYVSPVLGGEGCVRDVLEQLLKIHNLWGRKEDRTW
;
A
#
# COMPACT_ATOMS: atom_id res chain seq x y z
N MET A 1 6.77 14.54 -14.76
CA MET A 1 6.44 15.42 -13.60
C MET A 1 7.33 14.97 -12.44
N ASN A 2 7.72 15.86 -11.51
CA ASN A 2 8.51 15.42 -10.35
C ASN A 2 7.58 14.70 -9.37
N TYR A 3 7.79 13.41 -9.12
CA TYR A 3 6.94 12.60 -8.23
C TYR A 3 6.77 13.21 -6.83
N LYS A 4 7.77 13.98 -6.34
CA LYS A 4 7.67 14.69 -5.04
C LYS A 4 6.55 15.73 -5.00
N GLU A 5 6.20 16.32 -6.14
CA GLU A 5 5.07 17.26 -6.21
C GLU A 5 3.73 16.52 -6.16
N LEU A 6 3.69 15.27 -6.65
CA LEU A 6 2.51 14.43 -6.54
C LEU A 6 2.26 14.05 -5.07
N PHE A 7 3.29 13.67 -4.33
CA PHE A 7 3.18 13.34 -2.90
C PHE A 7 2.50 14.42 -2.05
N LYS A 8 2.67 15.71 -2.40
CA LYS A 8 2.03 16.81 -1.65
C LYS A 8 0.51 16.77 -1.66
N LYS A 9 -0.09 16.11 -2.64
CA LYS A 9 -1.55 16.03 -2.81
C LYS A 9 -2.14 14.77 -2.20
N ILE A 10 -1.30 13.80 -1.84
CA ILE A 10 -1.74 12.49 -1.38
C ILE A 10 -2.27 12.59 0.05
N THR A 11 -3.49 12.16 0.26
CA THR A 11 -4.15 12.01 1.56
C THR A 11 -4.53 10.55 1.85
N THR A 12 -4.54 9.73 0.80
CA THR A 12 -4.94 8.33 0.85
C THR A 12 -3.89 7.45 0.18
N VAL A 13 -3.53 6.35 0.82
CA VAL A 13 -2.60 5.34 0.30
C VAL A 13 -3.34 4.02 0.16
N VAL A 14 -3.30 3.45 -1.02
CA VAL A 14 -3.89 2.14 -1.33
C VAL A 14 -2.76 1.18 -1.68
N LEU A 15 -2.76 0.00 -1.07
CA LEU A 15 -1.70 -0.98 -1.23
C LEU A 15 -2.28 -2.34 -1.64
N ASP A 16 -1.59 -3.05 -2.52
CA ASP A 16 -1.74 -4.49 -2.64
C ASP A 16 -1.05 -5.21 -1.46
N VAL A 17 -1.27 -6.50 -1.34
CA VAL A 17 -0.69 -7.36 -0.30
C VAL A 17 0.46 -8.20 -0.83
N ASP A 18 0.15 -9.12 -1.76
CA ASP A 18 1.14 -10.09 -2.25
C ASP A 18 2.08 -9.41 -3.25
N GLY A 19 3.37 -9.35 -2.93
CA GLY A 19 4.39 -8.63 -3.70
C GLY A 19 4.63 -7.17 -3.25
N VAL A 20 3.78 -6.60 -2.41
CA VAL A 20 3.94 -5.24 -1.83
C VAL A 20 4.16 -5.28 -0.33
N LEU A 21 3.16 -5.69 0.46
CA LEU A 21 3.27 -5.89 1.93
C LEU A 21 3.98 -7.20 2.29
N THR A 22 3.98 -8.14 1.37
CA THR A 22 4.72 -9.41 1.45
C THR A 22 5.66 -9.52 0.25
N ASN A 23 6.55 -10.51 0.25
CA ASN A 23 7.44 -10.79 -0.89
C ASN A 23 6.78 -11.65 -1.99
N GLY A 24 5.44 -11.81 -1.95
CA GLY A 24 4.70 -12.63 -2.90
C GLY A 24 4.79 -14.15 -2.65
N GLU A 25 5.65 -14.62 -1.75
CA GLU A 25 5.76 -16.03 -1.40
C GLU A 25 4.68 -16.46 -0.42
N VAL A 26 4.16 -17.65 -0.59
CA VAL A 26 3.25 -18.30 0.36
C VAL A 26 3.81 -19.65 0.78
N LEU A 27 3.80 -19.93 2.07
CA LEU A 27 4.14 -21.23 2.62
C LEU A 27 2.89 -22.09 2.68
N LEU A 28 2.89 -23.20 1.92
CA LEU A 28 1.79 -24.15 1.89
C LEU A 28 2.05 -25.27 2.90
N MET A 29 1.13 -25.42 3.86
CA MET A 29 1.17 -26.47 4.86
C MET A 29 -0.11 -27.29 4.80
N PRO A 30 -0.06 -28.64 4.88
CA PRO A 30 -1.23 -29.48 4.84
C PRO A 30 -2.27 -29.10 5.92
N GLY A 31 -3.51 -28.84 5.51
CA GLY A 31 -4.61 -28.49 6.42
C GLY A 31 -4.57 -27.09 7.02
N MET A 32 -3.65 -26.24 6.58
CA MET A 32 -3.54 -24.84 7.04
C MET A 32 -3.78 -23.86 5.89
N ALA A 33 -4.27 -22.66 6.21
CA ALA A 33 -4.29 -21.57 5.26
C ALA A 33 -2.87 -21.16 4.84
N PRO A 34 -2.66 -20.65 3.61
CA PRO A 34 -1.36 -20.20 3.15
C PRO A 34 -0.77 -19.11 4.06
N VAL A 35 0.42 -19.34 4.58
CA VAL A 35 1.11 -18.41 5.50
C VAL A 35 1.91 -17.39 4.73
N ARG A 36 1.87 -16.14 5.16
CA ARG A 36 2.61 -15.01 4.60
C ARG A 36 3.48 -14.35 5.66
N LYS A 37 4.57 -13.77 5.23
CA LYS A 37 5.48 -12.98 6.07
C LYS A 37 5.29 -11.49 5.76
N MET A 38 5.07 -10.67 6.78
CA MET A 38 4.99 -9.21 6.67
C MET A 38 6.16 -8.54 7.40
N HIS A 39 6.63 -7.42 6.85
CA HIS A 39 7.78 -6.70 7.38
C HIS A 39 7.39 -5.77 8.54
N SER A 40 8.11 -5.82 9.67
CA SER A 40 7.76 -5.04 10.87
C SER A 40 7.92 -3.53 10.68
N LYS A 41 8.89 -3.08 9.88
CA LYS A 41 9.07 -1.64 9.58
C LYS A 41 7.93 -1.08 8.73
N ASP A 42 7.37 -1.88 7.80
CA ASP A 42 6.16 -1.52 7.07
C ASP A 42 4.97 -1.39 8.02
N SER A 43 4.81 -2.36 8.93
CA SER A 43 3.74 -2.32 9.95
C SER A 43 3.81 -1.06 10.81
N TYR A 44 5.01 -0.65 11.24
CA TYR A 44 5.20 0.59 11.97
C TYR A 44 4.78 1.82 11.13
N ALA A 45 5.25 1.90 9.89
CA ALA A 45 4.93 3.03 9.01
C ALA A 45 3.44 3.14 8.71
N LEU A 46 2.76 2.01 8.49
CA LEU A 46 1.32 1.94 8.30
C LEU A 46 0.55 2.48 9.50
N GLN A 47 0.85 1.95 10.70
CA GLN A 47 0.20 2.41 11.93
C GLN A 47 0.48 3.90 12.18
N PHE A 48 1.70 4.33 11.92
CA PHE A 48 2.10 5.72 12.10
C PHE A 48 1.37 6.65 11.11
N ALA A 49 1.23 6.26 9.84
CA ALA A 49 0.48 7.00 8.84
C ALA A 49 -0.99 7.18 9.24
N VAL A 50 -1.64 6.09 9.66
CA VAL A 50 -3.04 6.12 10.14
C VAL A 50 -3.20 7.06 11.34
N ARG A 51 -2.32 6.98 12.34
CA ARG A 51 -2.35 7.86 13.52
C ARG A 51 -2.16 9.34 13.18
N ASN A 52 -1.50 9.64 12.08
CA ASN A 52 -1.26 11.01 11.62
C ASN A 52 -2.26 11.48 10.54
N GLY A 53 -3.37 10.77 10.39
CA GLY A 53 -4.49 11.19 9.54
C GLY A 53 -4.35 10.85 8.06
N ILE A 54 -3.33 10.09 7.67
CA ILE A 54 -3.26 9.52 6.32
C ILE A 54 -4.19 8.31 6.27
N ARG A 55 -5.14 8.31 5.35
CA ARG A 55 -5.98 7.13 5.10
C ARG A 55 -5.13 6.04 4.45
N VAL A 56 -5.26 4.82 4.97
CA VAL A 56 -4.64 3.65 4.36
C VAL A 56 -5.75 2.64 4.05
N ALA A 57 -5.77 2.17 2.82
CA ALA A 57 -6.67 1.10 2.36
C ALA A 57 -5.88 -0.02 1.70
N ILE A 58 -6.45 -1.22 1.72
CA ILE A 58 -5.85 -2.42 1.11
C ILE A 58 -6.82 -2.99 0.09
N ILE A 59 -6.31 -3.27 -1.11
CA ILE A 59 -7.07 -3.93 -2.18
C ILE A 59 -6.26 -5.13 -2.65
N THR A 60 -6.75 -6.35 -2.40
CA THR A 60 -6.03 -7.58 -2.74
C THR A 60 -6.96 -8.66 -3.30
N GLY A 61 -6.45 -9.44 -4.25
CA GLY A 61 -7.13 -10.65 -4.73
C GLY A 61 -7.13 -11.78 -3.70
N GLY A 62 -6.26 -11.73 -2.70
CA GLY A 62 -6.18 -12.69 -1.60
C GLY A 62 -7.40 -12.63 -0.68
N LYS A 63 -7.75 -13.79 -0.06
CA LYS A 63 -8.94 -13.93 0.81
C LYS A 63 -8.57 -14.26 2.26
N SER A 64 -7.31 -13.99 2.68
CA SER A 64 -6.83 -14.34 4.01
C SER A 64 -7.44 -13.46 5.10
N SER A 65 -8.19 -14.07 6.02
CA SER A 65 -8.71 -13.41 7.23
C SER A 65 -7.59 -12.94 8.14
N ASP A 66 -6.50 -13.69 8.23
CA ASP A 66 -5.34 -13.38 9.09
C ASP A 66 -4.64 -12.09 8.65
N VAL A 67 -4.55 -11.87 7.33
CA VAL A 67 -4.06 -10.60 6.77
C VAL A 67 -4.97 -9.46 7.17
N LYS A 68 -6.29 -9.62 7.06
CA LYS A 68 -7.26 -8.59 7.48
C LYS A 68 -7.15 -8.29 8.97
N GLU A 69 -7.07 -9.31 9.81
CA GLU A 69 -6.93 -9.17 11.27
C GLU A 69 -5.64 -8.41 11.62
N ARG A 70 -4.52 -8.80 10.99
CA ARG A 70 -3.24 -8.11 11.18
C ARG A 70 -3.32 -6.63 10.81
N LEU A 71 -3.90 -6.29 9.68
CA LEU A 71 -4.04 -4.92 9.18
C LEU A 71 -4.99 -4.10 10.05
N SER A 72 -6.10 -4.69 10.48
CA SER A 72 -7.03 -4.06 11.42
C SER A 72 -6.35 -3.71 12.75
N GLY A 73 -5.46 -4.58 13.25
CA GLY A 73 -4.63 -4.31 14.43
C GLY A 73 -3.67 -3.12 14.29
N LEU A 74 -3.38 -2.68 13.06
CA LEU A 74 -2.60 -1.47 12.76
C LEU A 74 -3.48 -0.21 12.60
N GLY A 75 -4.81 -0.35 12.76
CA GLY A 75 -5.77 0.73 12.58
C GLY A 75 -6.30 0.90 11.16
N ILE A 76 -6.01 -0.04 10.24
CA ILE A 76 -6.50 -0.02 8.87
C ILE A 76 -7.88 -0.67 8.84
N THR A 77 -8.90 0.10 8.47
CA THR A 77 -10.31 -0.35 8.45
C THR A 77 -10.78 -0.74 7.04
N ASP A 78 -10.21 -0.11 6.02
CA ASP A 78 -10.61 -0.30 4.63
C ASP A 78 -9.77 -1.43 4.02
N VAL A 79 -10.27 -2.67 4.10
CA VAL A 79 -9.58 -3.87 3.60
C VAL A 79 -10.51 -4.65 2.68
N TYR A 80 -10.26 -4.55 1.38
CA TYR A 80 -10.97 -5.24 0.31
C TYR A 80 -10.24 -6.55 -0.01
N LEU A 81 -10.80 -7.65 0.48
CA LEU A 81 -10.30 -9.00 0.19
C LEU A 81 -11.03 -9.63 -0.99
N GLY A 82 -10.34 -10.45 -1.76
CA GLY A 82 -10.92 -11.20 -2.89
C GLY A 82 -11.36 -10.29 -4.04
N ALA A 83 -10.74 -9.13 -4.18
CA ALA A 83 -10.99 -8.20 -5.28
C ALA A 83 -10.51 -8.82 -6.60
N SER A 84 -11.43 -9.42 -7.35
CA SER A 84 -11.16 -9.97 -8.68
C SER A 84 -10.96 -8.89 -9.72
N ASP A 85 -11.66 -7.78 -9.58
CA ASP A 85 -11.41 -6.51 -10.25
C ASP A 85 -11.08 -5.46 -9.19
N LYS A 86 -9.85 -4.95 -9.25
CA LYS A 86 -9.38 -3.95 -8.27
C LYS A 86 -9.98 -2.57 -8.52
N ILE A 87 -10.45 -2.29 -9.74
CA ILE A 87 -11.12 -1.02 -10.08
C ILE A 87 -12.39 -0.85 -9.27
N ASP A 88 -13.22 -1.89 -9.15
CA ASP A 88 -14.47 -1.83 -8.39
C ASP A 88 -14.22 -1.43 -6.93
N ALA A 89 -13.23 -2.05 -6.29
CA ALA A 89 -12.84 -1.72 -4.93
C ALA A 89 -12.25 -0.29 -4.80
N PHE A 90 -11.49 0.14 -5.80
CA PHE A 90 -10.93 1.49 -5.85
C PHE A 90 -12.00 2.57 -6.00
N GLU A 91 -12.97 2.36 -6.89
CA GLU A 91 -14.10 3.28 -7.08
C GLU A 91 -15.03 3.30 -5.84
N ASP A 92 -15.27 2.15 -5.21
CA ASP A 92 -16.02 2.08 -3.94
C ASP A 92 -15.33 2.90 -2.85
N LEU A 93 -14.03 2.74 -2.66
CA LEU A 93 -13.24 3.54 -1.71
C LEU A 93 -13.36 5.04 -1.99
N LYS A 94 -13.24 5.45 -3.26
CA LYS A 94 -13.39 6.84 -3.66
C LYS A 94 -14.76 7.40 -3.33
N MET A 95 -15.80 6.62 -3.60
CA MET A 95 -17.18 7.02 -3.35
C MET A 95 -17.47 7.14 -1.85
N CYS A 96 -16.96 6.22 -1.03
CA CYS A 96 -17.13 6.23 0.42
C CYS A 96 -16.55 7.49 1.08
N TYR A 97 -15.50 8.07 0.51
CA TYR A 97 -14.75 9.16 1.14
C TYR A 97 -14.66 10.44 0.28
N ASP A 98 -15.41 10.50 -0.81
CA ASP A 98 -15.42 11.64 -1.75
C ASP A 98 -14.01 12.03 -2.24
N LEU A 99 -13.22 11.01 -2.64
CA LEU A 99 -11.82 11.20 -3.04
C LEU A 99 -11.70 11.43 -4.54
N SER A 100 -10.84 12.36 -4.92
CA SER A 100 -10.36 12.46 -6.30
C SER A 100 -9.17 11.52 -6.53
N ASN A 101 -8.98 11.06 -7.76
CA ASN A 101 -7.81 10.24 -8.13
C ASN A 101 -6.49 10.89 -7.71
N LYS A 102 -6.39 12.22 -7.80
CA LYS A 102 -5.17 13.00 -7.50
C LYS A 102 -4.74 12.95 -6.03
N GLU A 103 -5.64 12.52 -5.13
CA GLU A 103 -5.38 12.41 -3.70
C GLU A 103 -4.95 11.00 -3.29
N ILE A 104 -4.96 10.05 -4.24
CA ILE A 104 -4.69 8.64 -3.97
C ILE A 104 -3.34 8.24 -4.54
N LEU A 105 -2.49 7.70 -3.67
CA LEU A 105 -1.33 6.89 -4.05
C LEU A 105 -1.77 5.44 -4.10
N TYR A 106 -1.45 4.74 -5.19
CA TYR A 106 -1.59 3.30 -5.29
C TYR A 106 -0.22 2.63 -5.44
N MET A 107 0.03 1.57 -4.68
CA MET A 107 1.24 0.76 -4.80
C MET A 107 0.86 -0.68 -5.12
N GLY A 108 1.32 -1.15 -6.28
CA GLY A 108 1.11 -2.49 -6.81
C GLY A 108 2.40 -3.05 -7.40
N ASP A 109 2.42 -4.35 -7.68
CA ASP A 109 3.61 -5.05 -8.18
C ASP A 109 3.39 -5.85 -9.46
N ASP A 110 2.15 -6.23 -9.80
CA ASP A 110 1.88 -7.11 -10.93
C ASP A 110 0.64 -6.67 -11.73
N LEU A 111 0.42 -7.31 -12.88
CA LEU A 111 -0.60 -6.95 -13.88
C LEU A 111 -2.01 -6.70 -13.31
N PRO A 112 -2.50 -7.40 -12.27
CA PRO A 112 -3.79 -7.06 -11.66
C PRO A 112 -3.90 -5.65 -11.07
N ASP A 113 -2.77 -4.97 -10.86
CA ASP A 113 -2.71 -3.59 -10.36
C ASP A 113 -2.68 -2.55 -11.47
N TYR A 114 -2.41 -2.96 -12.71
CA TYR A 114 -2.08 -2.06 -13.81
C TYR A 114 -3.13 -0.96 -14.00
N ASP A 115 -4.39 -1.35 -14.21
CA ASP A 115 -5.46 -0.41 -14.54
C ASP A 115 -5.77 0.56 -13.39
N VAL A 116 -5.68 0.10 -12.14
CA VAL A 116 -5.87 0.96 -10.97
C VAL A 116 -4.71 1.93 -10.79
N MET A 117 -3.48 1.49 -11.06
CA MET A 117 -2.30 2.35 -11.01
C MET A 117 -2.35 3.48 -12.05
N GLU A 118 -2.89 3.22 -13.25
CA GLU A 118 -3.11 4.28 -14.25
C GLU A 118 -4.14 5.32 -13.82
N LEU A 119 -5.11 4.94 -12.99
CA LEU A 119 -6.14 5.85 -12.46
C LEU A 119 -5.63 6.68 -11.28
N ALA A 120 -4.70 6.16 -10.50
CA ALA A 120 -4.22 6.80 -9.28
C ALA A 120 -3.47 8.12 -9.57
N GLY A 121 -3.50 9.04 -8.61
CA GLY A 121 -2.77 10.31 -8.70
C GLY A 121 -1.27 10.18 -8.55
N LEU A 122 -0.82 9.07 -7.96
CA LEU A 122 0.58 8.69 -7.81
C LEU A 122 0.69 7.16 -7.82
N ALA A 123 1.30 6.61 -8.86
CA ALA A 123 1.56 5.19 -8.98
C ALA A 123 2.95 4.85 -8.42
N CYS A 124 3.01 3.90 -7.48
CA CYS A 124 4.25 3.42 -6.88
C CYS A 124 4.41 1.91 -7.10
N ALA A 125 5.66 1.45 -7.16
CA ALA A 125 5.98 0.03 -7.30
C ALA A 125 7.19 -0.35 -6.43
N PRO A 126 7.30 -1.60 -5.95
CA PRO A 126 8.53 -2.13 -5.38
C PRO A 126 9.58 -2.39 -6.46
N GLN A 127 10.85 -2.59 -6.05
CA GLN A 127 11.96 -2.79 -6.97
C GLN A 127 11.77 -3.99 -7.90
N ASP A 128 11.19 -5.06 -7.39
CA ASP A 128 10.98 -6.35 -8.05
C ASP A 128 9.61 -6.48 -8.73
N ALA A 129 8.84 -5.40 -8.84
CA ALA A 129 7.59 -5.40 -9.59
C ALA A 129 7.79 -5.80 -11.05
N ALA A 130 6.73 -6.29 -11.68
CA ALA A 130 6.69 -6.61 -13.10
C ALA A 130 7.15 -5.43 -13.96
N THR A 131 7.74 -5.74 -15.10
CA THR A 131 8.31 -4.72 -16.01
C THR A 131 7.26 -3.72 -16.47
N GLU A 132 6.04 -4.19 -16.73
CA GLU A 132 4.90 -3.39 -17.16
C GLU A 132 4.47 -2.41 -16.07
N ILE A 133 4.47 -2.86 -14.82
CA ILE A 133 4.13 -2.03 -13.65
C ILE A 133 5.18 -0.95 -13.42
N LYS A 134 6.46 -1.31 -13.51
CA LYS A 134 7.55 -0.33 -13.41
C LYS A 134 7.51 0.70 -14.51
N ALA A 135 7.00 0.34 -15.69
CA ALA A 135 6.90 1.26 -16.83
C ALA A 135 5.87 2.37 -16.64
N ILE A 136 4.80 2.10 -15.87
CA ILE A 136 3.73 3.09 -15.58
C ILE A 136 3.90 3.78 -14.21
N ALA A 137 4.78 3.26 -13.34
CA ALA A 137 4.98 3.83 -12.02
C ALA A 137 5.66 5.21 -12.09
N ASP A 138 5.11 6.18 -11.35
CA ASP A 138 5.73 7.49 -11.12
C ASP A 138 6.95 7.39 -10.19
N TYR A 139 6.92 6.42 -9.29
CA TYR A 139 7.99 6.12 -8.35
C TYR A 139 8.19 4.62 -8.16
N VAL A 140 9.39 4.15 -8.41
CA VAL A 140 9.81 2.78 -8.08
C VAL A 140 10.69 2.83 -6.83
N SER A 141 10.26 2.17 -5.76
CA SER A 141 11.07 2.04 -4.54
C SER A 141 12.34 1.26 -4.84
N PRO A 142 13.51 1.63 -4.27
CA PRO A 142 14.72 0.83 -4.37
C PRO A 142 14.68 -0.44 -3.50
N VAL A 143 13.57 -0.67 -2.79
CA VAL A 143 13.38 -1.78 -1.84
C VAL A 143 12.42 -2.80 -2.42
N LEU A 144 12.71 -4.09 -2.22
CA LEU A 144 11.90 -5.22 -2.68
C LEU A 144 10.56 -5.27 -1.95
N GLY A 145 9.55 -5.88 -2.60
CA GLY A 145 8.27 -6.20 -1.99
C GLY A 145 8.44 -7.03 -0.70
N GLY A 146 7.69 -6.67 0.35
CA GLY A 146 7.78 -7.32 1.65
C GLY A 146 9.08 -7.12 2.44
N GLU A 147 10.00 -6.28 1.96
CA GLU A 147 11.29 -6.04 2.61
C GLU A 147 11.45 -4.56 3.09
N GLY A 148 10.35 -3.81 3.09
CA GLY A 148 10.34 -2.42 3.55
C GLY A 148 10.02 -1.39 2.47
N CYS A 149 9.54 -1.79 1.29
CA CYS A 149 9.18 -0.87 0.21
C CYS A 149 8.03 0.06 0.60
N VAL A 150 7.06 -0.44 1.37
CA VAL A 150 5.95 0.37 1.89
C VAL A 150 6.46 1.40 2.90
N ARG A 151 7.42 1.00 3.76
CA ARG A 151 8.10 1.93 4.67
C ARG A 151 8.78 3.06 3.90
N ASP A 152 9.48 2.76 2.82
CA ASP A 152 10.15 3.76 1.99
C ASP A 152 9.16 4.79 1.45
N VAL A 153 8.06 4.34 0.85
CA VAL A 153 7.02 5.20 0.27
C VAL A 153 6.32 6.05 1.34
N LEU A 154 5.87 5.43 2.44
CA LEU A 154 5.18 6.14 3.52
C LEU A 154 6.08 7.13 4.25
N GLU A 155 7.36 6.80 4.44
CA GLU A 155 8.31 7.72 5.05
C GLU A 155 8.52 8.98 4.20
N GLN A 156 8.58 8.85 2.87
CA GLN A 156 8.65 9.98 1.96
C GLN A 156 7.39 10.85 2.02
N LEU A 157 6.22 10.22 1.97
CA LEU A 157 4.93 10.90 2.11
C LEU A 157 4.86 11.71 3.41
N LEU A 158 5.12 11.05 4.52
CA LEU A 158 5.06 11.66 5.85
C LEU A 158 6.09 12.79 6.05
N LYS A 159 7.29 12.66 5.47
CA LYS A 159 8.31 13.73 5.46
C LYS A 159 7.82 14.97 4.68
N ILE A 160 7.20 14.76 3.53
CA ILE A 160 6.67 15.86 2.71
C ILE A 160 5.53 16.59 3.42
N HIS A 161 4.72 15.87 4.19
CA HIS A 161 3.66 16.44 5.03
C HIS A 161 4.15 16.96 6.39
N ASN A 162 5.46 16.95 6.68
CA ASN A 162 6.08 17.33 7.96
C ASN A 162 5.56 16.53 9.16
N LEU A 163 5.21 15.27 8.92
CA LEU A 163 4.68 14.33 9.91
C LEU A 163 5.69 13.29 10.39
N TRP A 164 6.95 13.36 9.97
CA TRP A 164 7.96 12.34 10.24
C TRP A 164 9.23 12.89 10.87
N GLY A 165 9.82 12.13 11.80
CA GLY A 165 11.12 12.45 12.41
C GLY A 165 11.04 13.30 13.67
N ARG A 166 9.84 13.54 14.20
CA ARG A 166 9.62 14.25 15.46
C ARG A 166 9.99 13.37 16.65
N LYS A 167 10.22 13.96 17.83
CA LYS A 167 10.63 13.22 19.03
C LYS A 167 9.57 12.22 19.49
N GLU A 168 8.30 12.59 19.38
CA GLU A 168 7.13 11.76 19.69
C GLU A 168 6.95 10.55 18.76
N ASP A 169 7.61 10.55 17.60
CA ASP A 169 7.51 9.47 16.59
C ASP A 169 8.32 8.21 16.97
N ARG A 170 8.99 8.20 18.14
CA ARG A 170 9.89 7.12 18.56
C ARG A 170 9.22 6.04 19.42
N THR A 171 7.89 6.03 19.47
CA THR A 171 7.07 5.06 20.21
C THR A 171 6.12 4.32 19.28
N TRP A 172 5.75 3.09 19.69
CA TRP A 172 4.72 2.30 18.99
C TRP A 172 3.33 2.83 19.31
#